data_d3b10b206f0c124e66326bc4ad3065db
#
_entry.id   d3b10b206f0c124e66326bc4ad3065db
#
_cell.length_a   1.000
_cell.length_b   1.000
_cell.length_c   1.000
_cell.angle_alpha   90.00
_cell.angle_beta   90.00
_cell.angle_gamma   90.00
#
_symmetry.space_group_name_H-M   'P 1'
#
loop_
_entity.id
_entity.type
_entity.pdbx_description
1 polymer ?
#
loop_
_entity_poly.entity_id
_entity_poly.type
_entity_poly.pdbx_seq_one_letter_code
_entity_poly.pdbx_strand_id
1 'polypeptide(L)' 'MEEVKFNQVVLRGCGIDIHRDSAVATISGEGITTETRSYKTFSSSLTELKEWLIASGVTHVAMESTGV' A
#
# COMPACT_ATOMS: atom_id res chain seq x y z
N MET A 1 -7.05 27.82 6.33
CA MET A 1 -6.59 27.49 5.99
C MET A 1 -5.72 26.95 5.93
N GLU A 2 -5.36 26.81 5.99
CA GLU A 2 -4.54 26.40 5.84
C GLU A 2 -4.24 25.19 5.89
N GLU A 3 -4.42 24.60 6.29
CA GLU A 3 -4.28 23.38 6.23
C GLU A 3 -3.86 22.91 5.07
N VAL A 4 -3.97 23.62 4.40
CA VAL A 4 -3.62 23.35 3.13
C VAL A 4 -2.29 22.88 2.87
N LYS A 5 -1.46 22.96 3.79
CA LYS A 5 -0.12 22.56 3.58
C LYS A 5 0.01 21.13 3.30
N PHE A 6 -0.84 20.32 3.87
CA PHE A 6 -0.70 18.94 3.59
C PHE A 6 -0.96 18.66 2.17
N ASN A 7 -1.72 19.48 1.57
CA ASN A 7 -2.07 19.22 0.20
C ASN A 7 -0.91 19.29 -0.71
N GLN A 8 0.13 19.89 -0.26
CA GLN A 8 1.28 20.00 -1.08
C GLN A 8 2.00 18.70 -1.18
N VAL A 9 1.78 17.85 -0.23
CA VAL A 9 2.47 16.57 -0.20
C VAL A 9 1.74 15.62 -1.09
N VAL A 10 2.46 14.97 -1.98
CA VAL A 10 1.87 13.95 -2.82
C VAL A 10 1.63 12.75 -1.95
N LEU A 11 0.37 12.41 -1.80
CA LEU A 11 0.02 11.31 -0.94
C LEU A 11 -0.24 10.09 -1.77
N ARG A 12 0.51 9.06 -1.51
CA ARG A 12 0.31 7.77 -2.15
C ARG A 12 0.16 6.76 -1.04
N GLY A 13 -0.97 6.09 -1.05
CA GLY A 13 -1.30 5.19 0.02
C GLY A 13 -1.43 3.77 -0.46
N CYS A 14 -1.31 2.85 0.46
CA CYS A 14 -1.51 1.44 0.19
C CYS A 14 -2.39 0.86 1.28
N GLY A 15 -3.46 0.18 0.86
CA GLY A 15 -4.27 -0.58 1.78
C GLY A 15 -3.92 -2.04 1.62
N ILE A 16 -3.64 -2.71 2.70
CA ILE A 16 -3.28 -4.12 2.67
C ILE A 16 -4.27 -4.92 3.47
N ASP A 17 -4.91 -5.88 2.80
CA ASP A 17 -5.83 -6.81 3.44
C ASP A 17 -5.08 -8.09 3.70
N ILE A 18 -4.97 -8.48 4.94
CA ILE A 18 -4.27 -9.72 5.30
C ILE A 18 -5.27 -10.84 5.40
N HIS A 19 -5.03 -11.88 4.63
CA HIS A 19 -5.83 -13.10 4.70
C HIS A 19 -4.94 -14.21 5.24
N ARG A 20 -5.50 -15.39 5.29
CA ARG A 20 -4.77 -16.49 5.90
C ARG A 20 -3.45 -16.75 5.20
N ASP A 21 -3.49 -16.83 3.88
CA ASP A 21 -2.32 -17.24 3.12
C ASP A 21 -1.79 -16.16 2.20
N SER A 22 -2.41 -14.98 2.22
CA SER A 22 -2.01 -13.97 1.26
C SER A 22 -2.29 -12.59 1.80
N ALA A 23 -1.67 -11.62 1.18
CA ALA A 23 -1.90 -10.21 1.44
C ALA A 23 -2.27 -9.57 0.12
N VAL A 24 -3.36 -8.83 0.12
CA VAL A 24 -3.81 -8.13 -1.08
C VAL A 24 -3.54 -6.65 -0.85
N ALA A 25 -2.70 -6.08 -1.68
CA ALA A 25 -2.28 -4.70 -1.52
C ALA A 25 -2.79 -3.86 -2.68
N THR A 26 -3.40 -2.73 -2.34
CA THR A 26 -3.90 -1.81 -3.34
C THR A 26 -3.24 -0.47 -3.12
N ILE A 27 -2.59 0.06 -4.15
CA ILE A 27 -1.98 1.37 -4.06
C ILE A 27 -2.83 2.36 -4.83
N SER A 28 -2.84 3.59 -4.33
CA SER A 28 -3.54 4.67 -5.02
C SER A 28 -2.93 5.98 -4.57
N GLY A 29 -3.16 7.02 -5.35
CA GLY A 29 -2.66 8.32 -4.97
C GLY A 29 -2.39 9.16 -6.20
N GLU A 30 -1.83 10.31 -5.94
CA GLU A 30 -1.56 11.25 -7.01
C GLU A 30 -0.40 10.78 -7.84
N GLY A 31 -0.58 10.84 -9.13
CA GLY A 31 0.50 10.50 -10.03
C GLY A 31 0.68 9.02 -10.28
N ILE A 32 -0.16 8.19 -9.70
CA ILE A 32 -0.08 6.76 -9.96
C ILE A 32 -1.46 6.22 -10.26
N THR A 33 -1.47 5.14 -11.01
CA THR A 33 -2.71 4.44 -11.32
C THR A 33 -3.00 3.48 -10.19
N THR A 34 -4.25 3.41 -9.78
CA THR A 34 -4.63 2.46 -8.75
C THR A 34 -4.34 1.05 -9.24
N GLU A 35 -3.66 0.29 -8.43
CA GLU A 35 -3.24 -1.04 -8.81
C GLU A 35 -3.31 -1.95 -7.61
N THR A 36 -3.76 -3.19 -7.82
CA THR A 36 -3.91 -4.17 -6.76
C THR A 36 -3.07 -5.38 -7.09
N ARG A 37 -2.32 -5.86 -6.12
CA ARG A 37 -1.51 -7.05 -6.27
C ARG A 37 -1.69 -7.95 -5.07
N SER A 38 -1.62 -9.25 -5.32
CA SER A 38 -1.71 -10.25 -4.26
C SER A 38 -0.34 -10.87 -4.05
N TYR A 39 0.00 -11.09 -2.80
CA TYR A 39 1.27 -11.70 -2.44
C TYR A 39 1.00 -12.80 -1.43
N LYS A 40 1.81 -13.86 -1.52
CA LYS A 40 1.76 -14.89 -0.49
C LYS A 40 2.42 -14.34 0.76
N THR A 41 2.10 -14.93 1.90
CA THR A 41 2.67 -14.44 3.15
C THR A 41 4.00 -15.10 3.46
N PHE A 42 4.79 -15.38 2.44
CA PHE A 42 6.16 -15.87 2.60
C PHE A 42 7.10 -14.68 2.65
N SER A 43 8.23 -14.86 3.31
CA SER A 43 9.20 -13.77 3.46
C SER A 43 9.61 -13.19 2.12
N SER A 44 9.87 -14.02 1.13
CA SER A 44 10.32 -13.52 -0.16
C SER A 44 9.23 -12.71 -0.85
N SER A 45 7.98 -13.16 -0.74
CA SER A 45 6.87 -12.43 -1.33
C SER A 45 6.65 -11.11 -0.65
N LEU A 46 6.80 -11.08 0.67
CA LEU A 46 6.62 -9.84 1.41
C LEU A 46 7.74 -8.85 1.11
N THR A 47 8.93 -9.36 0.82
CA THR A 47 10.00 -8.48 0.39
C THR A 47 9.67 -7.85 -0.96
N GLU A 48 9.08 -8.61 -1.86
CA GLU A 48 8.66 -8.06 -3.14
C GLU A 48 7.59 -7.00 -2.97
N LEU A 49 6.66 -7.24 -2.05
CA LEU A 49 5.63 -6.26 -1.77
C LEU A 49 6.27 -4.96 -1.27
N LYS A 50 7.21 -5.09 -0.36
CA LYS A 50 7.87 -3.92 0.19
C LYS A 50 8.58 -3.15 -0.91
N GLU A 51 9.27 -3.84 -1.80
CA GLU A 51 9.99 -3.18 -2.88
C GLU A 51 9.04 -2.50 -3.85
N TRP A 52 7.90 -3.13 -4.09
CA TRP A 52 6.90 -2.51 -4.96
C TRP A 52 6.37 -1.22 -4.35
N LEU A 53 6.13 -1.22 -3.04
CA LEU A 53 5.64 -0.02 -2.38
C LEU A 53 6.67 1.10 -2.43
N ILE A 54 7.93 0.75 -2.23
CA ILE A 54 9.00 1.74 -2.30
C ILE A 54 9.10 2.30 -3.71
N ALA A 55 9.07 1.44 -4.70
CA ALA A 55 9.19 1.86 -6.08
C ALA A 55 8.01 2.73 -6.51
N SER A 56 6.86 2.51 -5.90
CA SER A 56 5.66 3.27 -6.23
C SER A 56 5.60 4.59 -5.48
N GLY A 57 6.52 4.83 -4.57
CA GLY A 57 6.53 6.07 -3.82
C GLY A 57 5.45 6.15 -2.77
N VAL A 58 5.02 5.00 -2.26
CA VAL A 58 3.98 4.96 -1.25
C VAL A 58 4.49 5.54 0.04
N THR A 59 3.72 6.45 0.62
CA THR A 59 4.11 7.12 1.85
C THR A 59 3.29 6.67 3.05
N HIS A 60 2.14 6.07 2.80
CA HIS A 60 1.25 5.66 3.88
C HIS A 60 0.74 4.26 3.61
N VAL A 61 0.77 3.43 4.63
CA VAL A 61 0.29 2.07 4.51
C VAL A 61 -0.69 1.80 5.64
N ALA A 62 -1.84 1.28 5.28
CA ALA A 62 -2.84 0.88 6.25
C ALA A 62 -3.04 -0.62 6.10
N MET A 63 -3.02 -1.33 7.19
CA MET A 63 -3.18 -2.77 7.17
C MET A 63 -4.42 -3.17 7.93
N GLU A 64 -5.14 -4.10 7.37
CA GLU A 64 -6.31 -4.66 8.02
C GLU A 64 -6.23 -6.15 8.00
N SER A 65 -6.67 -6.75 9.07
CA SER A 65 -6.66 -8.19 9.17
C SER A 65 -8.10 -8.62 9.40
N THR A 66 -8.66 -9.31 8.42
CA THR A 66 -10.04 -9.73 8.52
C THR A 66 -10.12 -11.22 8.51
N GLY A 67 -11.14 -11.74 9.12
CA GLY A 67 -11.39 -13.16 9.05
C GLY A 67 -10.43 -14.01 9.84
N VAL A 68 -9.77 -13.42 10.79
CA VAL A 68 -8.83 -14.19 11.59
C VAL A 68 -9.33 -14.36 12.99
#